data_6aba1220df2a0dd5bc170c7bacaf543f
#
_entry.id   6aba1220df2a0dd5bc170c7bacaf543f
#
_cell.length_a   1.000
_cell.length_b   1.000
_cell.length_c   1.000
_cell.angle_alpha   90.00
_cell.angle_beta   90.00
_cell.angle_gamma   90.00
#
_symmetry.space_group_name_H-M   'P 1'
#
loop_
_entity.id
_entity.type
_entity.pdbx_description
1 polymer ?
#
loop_
_entity_poly.entity_id
_entity_poly.type
_entity_poly.pdbx_seq_one_letter_code
_entity_poly.pdbx_strand_id
1 'polypeptide(L)'
;MRLFLTGKQRAVALLIVAMALVIDVTSMHAATPNLGEKAPDFTLSTPEGQQVRLSDLVAKGKVVLIVLRGYPGYQCPYCQKQVHDLELSASRFAQSGAQLLLVYPGPPAELDQKAKEFAAKQGELPANFHLGIDPDYKFTNQYGLRWDAPHETAYPSTFVLNFPGSDCLPQGQPVPR
;
A
#
# COMPACT_ATOMS: atom_id res chain seq x y z
N MET A 1 5.79 -38.57 43.83
CA MET A 1 5.63 -39.62 42.79
C MET A 1 6.25 -39.04 41.54
N ARG A 2 7.51 -39.43 41.21
CA ARG A 2 8.21 -38.93 40.01
C ARG A 2 7.93 -39.91 38.85
N LEU A 3 7.14 -39.47 37.87
CA LEU A 3 6.93 -40.22 36.64
C LEU A 3 8.20 -40.16 35.78
N PHE A 4 8.93 -41.28 35.70
CA PHE A 4 10.04 -41.44 34.76
C PHE A 4 9.45 -41.80 33.37
N LEU A 5 9.38 -40.85 32.48
CA LEU A 5 9.06 -41.08 31.07
C LEU A 5 10.21 -41.86 30.40
N THR A 6 9.90 -42.94 29.72
CA THR A 6 10.87 -43.75 28.98
C THR A 6 11.41 -42.99 27.76
N GLY A 7 12.59 -43.29 27.28
CA GLY A 7 13.24 -42.58 26.17
C GLY A 7 12.37 -42.44 24.92
N LYS A 8 11.52 -43.41 24.61
CA LYS A 8 10.56 -43.37 23.48
C LYS A 8 9.44 -42.33 23.72
N GLN A 9 8.96 -42.19 24.95
CA GLN A 9 7.93 -41.20 25.29
C GLN A 9 8.48 -39.75 25.26
N ARG A 10 9.77 -39.54 25.58
CA ARG A 10 10.45 -38.24 25.45
C ARG A 10 10.64 -37.84 24.00
N ALA A 11 10.96 -38.78 23.11
CA ALA A 11 11.10 -38.52 21.68
C ALA A 11 9.78 -38.12 21.02
N VAL A 12 8.67 -38.83 21.40
CA VAL A 12 7.32 -38.49 20.87
C VAL A 12 6.84 -37.13 21.39
N ALA A 13 7.09 -36.81 22.67
CA ALA A 13 6.72 -35.51 23.22
C ALA A 13 7.50 -34.36 22.58
N LEU A 14 8.78 -34.56 22.27
CA LEU A 14 9.59 -33.57 21.56
C LEU A 14 9.13 -33.34 20.10
N LEU A 15 8.70 -34.41 19.42
CA LEU A 15 8.14 -34.33 18.07
C LEU A 15 6.80 -33.59 18.04
N ILE A 16 5.93 -33.79 19.02
CA ILE A 16 4.64 -33.10 19.12
C ILE A 16 4.84 -31.62 19.42
N VAL A 17 5.80 -31.23 20.28
CA VAL A 17 6.12 -29.83 20.57
C VAL A 17 6.76 -29.13 19.36
N ALA A 18 7.60 -29.84 18.60
CA ALA A 18 8.19 -29.29 17.37
C ALA A 18 7.13 -29.09 16.25
N MET A 19 6.11 -29.94 16.20
CA MET A 19 5.03 -29.84 15.22
C MET A 19 3.99 -28.75 15.57
N ALA A 20 3.87 -28.38 16.84
CA ALA A 20 2.99 -27.29 17.29
C ALA A 20 3.58 -25.88 17.02
N LEU A 21 4.87 -25.77 16.73
CA LEU A 21 5.58 -24.50 16.48
C LEU A 21 5.57 -24.05 15.00
N VAL A 22 4.92 -24.81 14.10
CA VAL A 22 4.98 -24.56 12.65
C VAL A 22 3.68 -23.96 12.08
N ILE A 23 2.68 -23.64 12.89
CA ILE A 23 1.40 -23.13 12.40
C ILE A 23 1.14 -21.72 12.92
N ASP A 24 1.96 -20.79 12.46
CA ASP A 24 1.56 -19.37 12.36
C ASP A 24 2.10 -18.78 11.05
N VAL A 25 1.85 -19.47 9.95
CA VAL A 25 1.80 -18.78 8.67
C VAL A 25 0.44 -18.10 8.64
N THR A 26 0.36 -16.91 9.25
CA THR A 26 -0.74 -16.00 8.99
C THR A 26 -0.78 -15.82 7.48
N SER A 27 -1.73 -16.46 6.84
CA SER A 27 -2.07 -16.21 5.44
C SER A 27 -2.40 -14.73 5.36
N MET A 28 -1.44 -13.92 4.89
CA MET A 28 -1.71 -12.55 4.52
C MET A 28 -2.67 -12.61 3.33
N HIS A 29 -3.96 -12.68 3.63
CA HIS A 29 -4.98 -12.55 2.61
C HIS A 29 -4.84 -11.14 2.04
N ALA A 30 -4.57 -11.06 0.74
CA ALA A 30 -4.69 -9.83 0.00
C ALA A 30 -6.15 -9.38 0.09
N ALA A 31 -6.41 -8.36 0.87
CA ALA A 31 -7.74 -7.81 1.06
C ALA A 31 -7.65 -6.30 1.22
N THR A 32 -8.57 -5.62 0.56
CA THR A 32 -8.75 -4.18 0.75
C THR A 32 -9.14 -3.92 2.21
N PRO A 33 -8.42 -3.07 2.96
CA PRO A 33 -8.76 -2.77 4.34
C PRO A 33 -10.17 -2.19 4.44
N ASN A 34 -10.97 -2.71 5.35
CA ASN A 34 -12.30 -2.17 5.64
C ASN A 34 -12.20 -0.93 6.55
N LEU A 35 -13.34 -0.24 6.67
CA LEU A 35 -13.47 0.86 7.61
C LEU A 35 -13.18 0.40 9.04
N GLY A 36 -12.33 1.15 9.74
CA GLY A 36 -11.93 0.85 11.12
C GLY A 36 -10.88 -0.27 11.22
N GLU A 37 -10.47 -0.86 10.11
CA GLU A 37 -9.37 -1.82 10.09
C GLU A 37 -8.02 -1.12 9.96
N LYS A 38 -7.01 -1.69 10.59
CA LYS A 38 -5.64 -1.23 10.44
C LYS A 38 -5.13 -1.51 9.03
N ALA A 39 -4.70 -0.47 8.33
CA ALA A 39 -4.08 -0.62 7.02
C ALA A 39 -2.76 -1.41 7.12
N PRO A 40 -2.53 -2.42 6.29
CA PRO A 40 -1.25 -3.11 6.23
C PRO A 40 -0.11 -2.14 5.93
N ASP A 41 1.00 -2.22 6.70
CA ASP A 41 2.18 -1.39 6.44
C ASP A 41 2.92 -1.85 5.19
N PHE A 42 3.51 -0.90 4.47
CA PHE A 42 4.30 -1.17 3.28
C PHE A 42 5.36 -0.09 3.06
N THR A 43 6.31 -0.39 2.20
CA THR A 43 7.35 0.55 1.77
C THR A 43 7.40 0.55 0.24
N LEU A 44 7.40 1.72 -0.35
CA LEU A 44 7.55 1.94 -1.79
C LEU A 44 8.82 2.75 -2.07
N SER A 45 9.40 2.56 -3.24
CA SER A 45 10.43 3.46 -3.75
C SER A 45 9.79 4.64 -4.47
N THR A 46 10.38 5.83 -4.36
CA THR A 46 10.04 6.94 -5.26
C THR A 46 10.74 6.79 -6.61
N PRO A 47 10.33 7.52 -7.64
CA PRO A 47 11.06 7.53 -8.92
C PRO A 47 12.53 7.94 -8.79
N GLU A 48 12.89 8.71 -7.74
CA GLU A 48 14.26 9.12 -7.42
C GLU A 48 15.03 8.10 -6.59
N GLY A 49 14.41 6.95 -6.24
CA GLY A 49 15.02 5.86 -5.48
C GLY A 49 14.98 6.02 -3.96
N GLN A 50 14.29 7.04 -3.44
CA GLN A 50 14.06 7.18 -2.00
C GLN A 50 13.01 6.18 -1.53
N GLN A 51 13.02 5.85 -0.22
CA GLN A 51 12.03 4.97 0.37
C GLN A 51 10.95 5.79 1.08
N VAL A 52 9.70 5.45 0.82
CA VAL A 52 8.52 5.99 1.51
C VAL A 52 7.79 4.85 2.19
N ARG A 53 7.72 4.90 3.52
CA ARG A 53 7.03 3.91 4.34
C ARG A 53 5.73 4.48 4.91
N LEU A 54 4.64 3.72 4.83
CA LEU A 54 3.34 4.17 5.31
C LEU A 54 3.37 4.53 6.80
N SER A 55 3.94 3.68 7.65
CA SER A 55 4.02 3.93 9.09
C SER A 55 4.79 5.21 9.45
N ASP A 56 5.82 5.58 8.67
CA ASP A 56 6.59 6.80 8.88
C ASP A 56 5.78 8.06 8.51
N LEU A 57 4.91 7.96 7.52
CA LEU A 57 4.00 9.05 7.16
C LEU A 57 2.87 9.19 8.18
N VAL A 58 2.27 8.08 8.61
CA VAL A 58 1.21 8.06 9.64
C VAL A 58 1.73 8.62 10.97
N ALA A 59 3.00 8.38 11.33
CA ALA A 59 3.61 8.97 12.52
C ALA A 59 3.71 10.52 12.47
N LYS A 60 3.70 11.10 11.27
CA LYS A 60 3.73 12.56 11.05
C LYS A 60 2.35 13.20 11.03
N GLY A 61 1.30 12.42 10.81
CA GLY A 61 -0.06 12.94 10.73
C GLY A 61 -1.02 12.05 9.95
N LYS A 62 -2.13 12.63 9.52
CA LYS A 62 -3.09 11.94 8.66
C LYS A 62 -2.46 11.63 7.30
N VAL A 63 -2.79 10.46 6.74
CA VAL A 63 -2.34 10.10 5.39
C VAL A 63 -3.55 9.90 4.49
N VAL A 64 -3.53 10.55 3.34
CA VAL A 64 -4.43 10.24 2.22
C VAL A 64 -3.64 9.39 1.24
N LEU A 65 -3.93 8.09 1.25
CA LEU A 65 -3.34 7.10 0.35
C LEU A 65 -4.19 7.00 -0.91
N ILE A 66 -3.60 7.33 -2.05
CA ILE A 66 -4.30 7.39 -3.34
C ILE A 66 -3.64 6.39 -4.29
N VAL A 67 -4.37 5.35 -4.65
CA VAL A 67 -3.91 4.36 -5.62
C VAL A 67 -4.37 4.80 -7.00
N LEU A 68 -3.42 5.15 -7.83
CA LEU A 68 -3.65 5.54 -9.21
C LEU A 68 -3.82 4.29 -10.10
N ARG A 69 -4.41 4.46 -11.26
CA ARG A 69 -4.35 3.42 -12.29
C ARG A 69 -2.91 3.18 -12.79
N GLY A 70 -2.03 4.15 -12.59
CA GLY A 70 -0.61 4.04 -12.92
C GLY A 70 -0.32 3.99 -14.41
N TYR A 71 0.58 3.08 -14.82
CA TYR A 71 1.00 2.94 -16.21
C TYR A 71 0.56 1.60 -16.82
N PRO A 72 -0.63 1.54 -17.42
CA PRO A 72 -1.14 0.33 -18.08
C PRO A 72 -0.65 0.22 -19.56
N GLY A 73 0.49 0.80 -19.89
CA GLY A 73 1.02 0.94 -21.26
C GLY A 73 0.84 2.35 -21.85
N TYR A 74 0.21 3.26 -21.10
CA TYR A 74 0.07 4.68 -21.46
C TYR A 74 -0.10 5.54 -20.21
N GLN A 75 0.14 6.85 -20.32
CA GLN A 75 -0.11 7.80 -19.23
C GLN A 75 -1.62 8.04 -19.08
N CYS A 76 -2.17 7.70 -17.91
CA CYS A 76 -3.60 7.81 -17.62
C CYS A 76 -4.04 9.28 -17.49
N PRO A 77 -4.89 9.83 -18.39
CA PRO A 77 -5.31 11.23 -18.33
C PRO A 77 -6.13 11.54 -17.06
N TYR A 78 -6.94 10.58 -16.62
CA TYR A 78 -7.76 10.74 -15.40
C TYR A 78 -6.89 10.82 -14.15
N CYS A 79 -5.78 10.03 -14.09
CA CYS A 79 -4.83 10.11 -13.00
C CYS A 79 -4.14 11.49 -12.96
N GLN A 80 -3.74 12.01 -14.13
CA GLN A 80 -3.14 13.34 -14.23
C GLN A 80 -4.10 14.42 -13.74
N LYS A 81 -5.36 14.37 -14.21
CA LYS A 81 -6.38 15.31 -13.75
C LYS A 81 -6.62 15.22 -12.24
N GLN A 82 -6.74 14.01 -11.70
CA GLN A 82 -6.96 13.80 -10.28
C GLN A 82 -5.82 14.39 -9.45
N VAL A 83 -4.56 14.15 -9.83
CA VAL A 83 -3.41 14.68 -9.09
C VAL A 83 -3.37 16.20 -9.20
N HIS A 84 -3.61 16.77 -10.37
CA HIS A 84 -3.70 18.21 -10.54
C HIS A 84 -4.78 18.84 -9.64
N ASP A 85 -5.98 18.25 -9.59
CA ASP A 85 -7.07 18.76 -8.73
C ASP A 85 -6.68 18.70 -7.22
N LEU A 86 -5.90 17.69 -6.82
CA LEU A 86 -5.38 17.56 -5.46
C LEU A 86 -4.30 18.62 -5.17
N GLU A 87 -3.43 18.92 -6.12
CA GLU A 87 -2.39 19.96 -6.00
C GLU A 87 -3.00 21.35 -5.81
N LEU A 88 -4.10 21.67 -6.49
CA LEU A 88 -4.84 22.91 -6.27
C LEU A 88 -5.34 23.05 -4.82
N SER A 89 -5.45 21.96 -4.09
CA SER A 89 -5.86 21.92 -2.68
C SER A 89 -4.70 21.64 -1.71
N ALA A 90 -3.44 21.62 -2.19
CA ALA A 90 -2.28 21.21 -1.40
C ALA A 90 -2.10 22.00 -0.10
N SER A 91 -2.34 23.31 -0.14
CA SER A 91 -2.26 24.17 1.05
C SER A 91 -3.29 23.78 2.12
N ARG A 92 -4.48 23.36 1.73
CA ARG A 92 -5.53 22.90 2.66
C ARG A 92 -5.14 21.57 3.31
N PHE A 93 -4.56 20.66 2.54
CA PHE A 93 -4.01 19.40 3.07
C PHE A 93 -2.87 19.68 4.05
N ALA A 94 -1.93 20.55 3.70
CA ALA A 94 -0.83 20.92 4.58
C ALA A 94 -1.32 21.56 5.90
N GLN A 95 -2.28 22.47 5.84
CA GLN A 95 -2.90 23.09 7.03
C GLN A 95 -3.59 22.06 7.93
N SER A 96 -4.14 20.99 7.37
CA SER A 96 -4.76 19.90 8.14
C SER A 96 -3.74 18.89 8.69
N GLY A 97 -2.45 19.06 8.41
CA GLY A 97 -1.38 18.11 8.75
C GLY A 97 -1.43 16.82 7.94
N ALA A 98 -2.10 16.82 6.79
CA ALA A 98 -2.23 15.64 5.96
C ALA A 98 -1.04 15.47 5.01
N GLN A 99 -0.54 14.23 4.94
CA GLN A 99 0.39 13.74 3.93
C GLN A 99 -0.39 13.02 2.82
N LEU A 100 -0.04 13.22 1.58
CA LEU A 100 -0.63 12.50 0.46
C LEU A 100 0.39 11.51 -0.09
N LEU A 101 0.02 10.22 -0.14
CA LEU A 101 0.84 9.18 -0.75
C LEU A 101 0.14 8.67 -2.01
N LEU A 102 0.70 9.03 -3.15
CA LEU A 102 0.26 8.59 -4.47
C LEU A 102 0.99 7.29 -4.81
N VAL A 103 0.25 6.23 -5.13
CA VAL A 103 0.84 4.96 -5.59
C VAL A 103 0.64 4.83 -7.08
N TYR A 104 1.76 4.64 -7.79
CA TYR A 104 1.82 4.52 -9.24
C TYR A 104 2.22 3.10 -9.64
N PRO A 105 1.26 2.19 -9.87
CA PRO A 105 1.53 0.81 -10.25
C PRO A 105 1.80 0.68 -11.74
N GLY A 106 2.56 -0.35 -12.09
CA GLY A 106 2.83 -0.71 -13.48
C GLY A 106 3.83 -1.85 -13.61
N PRO A 107 4.05 -2.34 -14.84
CA PRO A 107 5.08 -3.34 -15.08
C PRO A 107 6.47 -2.75 -14.75
N PRO A 108 7.41 -3.57 -14.23
CA PRO A 108 8.70 -3.08 -13.73
C PRO A 108 9.58 -2.45 -14.82
N ALA A 109 9.43 -2.91 -16.07
CA ALA A 109 10.14 -2.32 -17.19
C ALA A 109 9.70 -0.87 -17.39
N GLU A 110 10.65 0.07 -17.32
CA GLU A 110 10.44 1.51 -17.55
C GLU A 110 9.55 2.23 -16.51
N LEU A 111 9.01 1.57 -15.46
CA LEU A 111 8.08 2.19 -14.52
C LEU A 111 8.65 3.46 -13.86
N ASP A 112 9.94 3.44 -13.47
CA ASP A 112 10.62 4.60 -12.89
C ASP A 112 10.61 5.79 -13.85
N GLN A 113 10.94 5.54 -15.13
CA GLN A 113 10.92 6.57 -16.16
C GLN A 113 9.50 7.08 -16.38
N LYS A 114 8.51 6.19 -16.47
CA LYS A 114 7.11 6.57 -16.68
C LYS A 114 6.52 7.34 -15.51
N ALA A 115 6.93 7.03 -14.29
CA ALA A 115 6.55 7.79 -13.09
C ALA A 115 7.21 9.18 -13.07
N LYS A 116 8.46 9.30 -13.50
CA LYS A 116 9.13 10.62 -13.68
C LYS A 116 8.42 11.46 -14.74
N GLU A 117 8.08 10.87 -15.88
CA GLU A 117 7.30 11.53 -16.94
C GLU A 117 5.93 11.99 -16.44
N PHE A 118 5.28 11.16 -15.60
CA PHE A 118 4.00 11.49 -14.95
C PHE A 118 4.17 12.68 -14.01
N ALA A 119 5.14 12.64 -13.10
CA ALA A 119 5.41 13.71 -12.13
C ALA A 119 5.79 15.03 -12.84
N ALA A 120 6.64 14.96 -13.87
CA ALA A 120 7.08 16.15 -14.62
C ALA A 120 5.92 16.92 -15.27
N LYS A 121 4.82 16.24 -15.62
CA LYS A 121 3.62 16.89 -16.16
C LYS A 121 2.81 17.63 -15.10
N GLN A 122 2.97 17.28 -13.82
CA GLN A 122 2.32 17.95 -12.71
C GLN A 122 3.12 19.19 -12.24
N GLY A 123 4.41 19.26 -12.57
CA GLY A 123 5.33 20.25 -12.03
C GLY A 123 6.03 19.73 -10.77
N GLU A 124 6.44 20.64 -9.89
CA GLU A 124 7.03 20.27 -8.61
C GLU A 124 5.92 19.87 -7.62
N LEU A 125 5.93 18.61 -7.19
CA LEU A 125 4.96 18.15 -6.21
C LEU A 125 5.14 18.89 -4.87
N PRO A 126 4.03 19.29 -4.22
CA PRO A 126 4.09 19.93 -2.91
C PRO A 126 4.82 19.03 -1.87
N ALA A 127 5.48 19.65 -0.89
CA ALA A 127 6.33 18.94 0.08
C ALA A 127 5.60 17.87 0.91
N ASN A 128 4.27 17.93 1.02
CA ASN A 128 3.43 16.94 1.68
C ASN A 128 2.86 15.89 0.71
N PHE A 129 3.30 15.88 -0.56
CA PHE A 129 2.94 14.86 -1.56
C PHE A 129 4.12 13.93 -1.79
N HIS A 130 3.85 12.65 -1.83
CA HIS A 130 4.82 11.59 -2.07
C HIS A 130 4.34 10.72 -3.22
N LEU A 131 5.20 10.43 -4.18
CA LEU A 131 4.91 9.51 -5.27
C LEU A 131 5.71 8.24 -5.07
N GLY A 132 5.03 7.14 -4.77
CA GLY A 132 5.62 5.80 -4.68
C GLY A 132 5.29 4.98 -5.90
N ILE A 133 6.25 4.21 -6.39
CA ILE A 133 6.07 3.26 -7.49
C ILE A 133 5.82 1.86 -6.96
N ASP A 134 4.94 1.12 -7.64
CA ASP A 134 4.62 -0.28 -7.32
C ASP A 134 4.93 -1.19 -8.52
N PRO A 135 6.23 -1.48 -8.76
CA PRO A 135 6.63 -2.45 -9.77
C PRO A 135 6.20 -3.85 -9.31
N ASP A 136 5.88 -4.73 -10.26
CA ASP A 136 5.41 -6.10 -9.99
C ASP A 136 4.13 -6.18 -9.14
N TYR A 137 3.45 -5.05 -8.92
CA TYR A 137 2.15 -4.99 -8.24
C TYR A 137 2.14 -5.53 -6.81
N LYS A 138 3.25 -5.45 -6.08
CA LYS A 138 3.34 -5.98 -4.71
C LYS A 138 2.35 -5.31 -3.78
N PHE A 139 2.31 -3.98 -3.78
CA PHE A 139 1.37 -3.21 -2.98
C PHE A 139 -0.06 -3.45 -3.44
N THR A 140 -0.34 -3.36 -4.74
CA THR A 140 -1.70 -3.53 -5.27
C THR A 140 -2.24 -4.94 -5.02
N ASN A 141 -1.39 -5.97 -5.04
CA ASN A 141 -1.75 -7.32 -4.63
C ASN A 141 -2.01 -7.41 -3.11
N GLN A 142 -1.14 -6.82 -2.27
CA GLN A 142 -1.31 -6.81 -0.82
C GLN A 142 -2.64 -6.17 -0.39
N TYR A 143 -3.06 -5.12 -1.08
CA TYR A 143 -4.30 -4.40 -0.81
C TYR A 143 -5.52 -4.94 -1.59
N GLY A 144 -5.38 -6.04 -2.32
CA GLY A 144 -6.48 -6.61 -3.11
C GLY A 144 -6.99 -5.69 -4.22
N LEU A 145 -6.15 -4.77 -4.69
CA LEU A 145 -6.49 -3.76 -5.69
C LEU A 145 -5.96 -4.09 -7.09
N ARG A 146 -5.29 -5.23 -7.28
CA ARG A 146 -4.79 -5.62 -8.60
C ARG A 146 -5.96 -5.80 -9.59
N TRP A 147 -5.90 -5.06 -10.68
CA TRP A 147 -6.82 -5.24 -11.79
C TRP A 147 -6.09 -5.98 -12.91
N ASP A 148 -6.25 -7.30 -12.92
CA ASP A 148 -5.58 -8.19 -13.86
C ASP A 148 -6.41 -8.36 -15.14
N ALA A 149 -6.35 -7.35 -16.00
CA ALA A 149 -6.98 -7.33 -17.30
C ALA A 149 -6.06 -6.63 -18.32
N PRO A 150 -6.24 -6.85 -19.62
CA PRO A 150 -5.47 -6.16 -20.65
C PRO A 150 -5.55 -4.63 -20.47
N HIS A 151 -4.41 -3.97 -20.47
CA HIS A 151 -4.28 -2.52 -20.30
C HIS A 151 -4.81 -1.99 -18.96
N GLU A 152 -4.76 -2.82 -17.90
CA GLU A 152 -5.12 -2.44 -16.54
C GLU A 152 -3.97 -2.74 -15.59
N THR A 153 -3.96 -2.04 -14.45
CA THR A 153 -2.93 -2.20 -13.41
C THR A 153 -3.58 -2.37 -12.05
N ALA A 154 -4.34 -1.37 -11.60
CA ALA A 154 -5.00 -1.37 -10.31
C ALA A 154 -6.38 -0.70 -10.39
N TYR A 155 -7.27 -1.10 -9.50
CA TYR A 155 -8.51 -0.36 -9.22
C TYR A 155 -8.15 0.95 -8.51
N PRO A 156 -8.41 2.13 -9.13
CA PRO A 156 -8.17 3.41 -8.47
C PRO A 156 -8.95 3.49 -7.16
N SER A 157 -8.24 3.81 -6.08
CA SER A 157 -8.82 3.80 -4.74
C SER A 157 -8.22 4.90 -3.87
N THR A 158 -8.97 5.40 -2.90
CA THR A 158 -8.49 6.39 -1.94
C THR A 158 -8.82 5.92 -0.53
N PHE A 159 -7.82 5.97 0.35
CA PHE A 159 -7.95 5.67 1.77
C PHE A 159 -7.53 6.88 2.58
N VAL A 160 -8.27 7.18 3.64
CA VAL A 160 -7.87 8.18 4.62
C VAL A 160 -7.48 7.45 5.89
N LEU A 161 -6.24 7.60 6.29
CA LEU A 161 -5.64 6.92 7.43
C LEU A 161 -5.40 7.94 8.54
N ASN A 162 -5.93 7.67 9.75
CA ASN A 162 -5.76 8.51 10.93
C ASN A 162 -4.81 7.86 11.94
N PHE A 163 -4.14 8.70 12.76
CA PHE A 163 -3.45 8.26 13.96
C PHE A 163 -4.40 8.33 15.19
N PRO A 164 -4.31 7.44 16.21
CA PRO A 164 -3.42 6.29 16.38
C PRO A 164 -4.12 4.98 16.04
N GLY A 165 -3.53 4.19 15.16
CA GLY A 165 -4.01 2.87 14.78
C GLY A 165 -4.24 2.70 13.29
N SER A 166 -4.18 3.80 12.51
CA SER A 166 -4.37 3.80 11.04
C SER A 166 -5.67 3.16 10.58
N ASP A 167 -6.77 3.47 11.28
CA ASP A 167 -8.10 3.06 10.86
C ASP A 167 -8.46 3.70 9.53
N CYS A 168 -8.84 2.90 8.57
CA CYS A 168 -9.35 3.38 7.29
C CYS A 168 -10.69 4.10 7.49
N LEU A 169 -10.78 5.34 7.05
CA LEU A 169 -12.05 6.03 6.92
C LEU A 169 -12.62 5.79 5.51
N PRO A 170 -13.93 5.60 5.36
CA PRO A 170 -14.51 5.35 4.05
C PRO A 170 -14.49 6.62 3.21
N GLN A 171 -13.85 6.54 2.08
CA GLN A 171 -14.07 7.49 0.99
C GLN A 171 -14.05 6.72 -0.33
N GLY A 172 -15.22 6.64 -0.96
CA GLY A 172 -15.35 6.15 -2.31
C GLY A 172 -15.68 4.67 -2.41
N GLN A 173 -16.94 4.37 -2.65
CA GLN A 173 -17.35 3.06 -3.16
C GLN A 173 -16.64 2.82 -4.50
N PRO A 174 -16.22 1.57 -4.81
CA PRO A 174 -15.79 1.23 -6.16
C PRO A 174 -16.92 1.59 -7.11
N VAL A 175 -16.60 2.35 -8.16
CA VAL A 175 -17.55 2.68 -9.21
C VAL A 175 -18.03 1.35 -9.79
N PRO A 176 -19.35 1.06 -9.77
CA PRO A 176 -19.86 -0.16 -10.39
C PRO A 176 -19.56 -0.15 -11.87
N ARG A 177 -19.26 -1.34 -12.38
CA ARG A 177 -18.91 -1.62 -13.78
C ARG A 177 -20.04 -1.24 -14.74
#